data_896c07f592c7eda142e34f16f691429a
#
_entry.id   896c07f592c7eda142e34f16f691429a
#
_cell.length_a   1.000
_cell.length_b   1.000
_cell.length_c   1.000
_cell.angle_alpha   90.00
_cell.angle_beta   90.00
_cell.angle_gamma   90.00
#
_symmetry.space_group_name_H-M   'P 1'
#
loop_
_entity.id
_entity.type
_entity.pdbx_description
1 polymer ?
#
loop_
_entity_poly.entity_id
_entity_poly.type
_entity_poly.pdbx_seq_one_letter_code
_entity_poly.pdbx_strand_id
1 'polypeptide(L)'
;RGIEYIQIPTSLLAQVDSSVGVKTGINAQAGKNLIGAFHQPKIVLTDTNLLNSLSKRELLSGYAEIVKYGLLGDANFFKWLEKNWSDILDLKQDKVIYAIKRSCEMKAEIVASDETEKGMRASLNLGHTFAHAFEAIAKYNGELLHGEAVAAGLGLAFDLSYTKQLCS
;
A
#
# COMPACT_ATOMS: atom_id res chain seq x y z
N ARG A 1 20.91 -16.60 -5.91
CA ARG A 1 20.91 -15.67 -7.04
C ARG A 1 20.48 -14.30 -6.51
N GLY A 2 21.34 -13.34 -6.58
CA GLY A 2 21.26 -12.06 -5.90
C GLY A 2 22.07 -12.07 -4.60
N ILE A 3 22.22 -10.89 -4.01
CA ILE A 3 22.88 -10.71 -2.71
C ILE A 3 21.83 -10.53 -1.62
N GLU A 4 22.16 -10.87 -0.39
CA GLU A 4 21.34 -10.53 0.77
C GLU A 4 21.31 -9.01 0.96
N TYR A 5 20.15 -8.46 1.33
CA TYR A 5 20.00 -7.03 1.50
C TYR A 5 19.15 -6.67 2.72
N ILE A 6 19.38 -5.47 3.21
CA ILE A 6 18.58 -4.81 4.24
C ILE A 6 17.79 -3.70 3.55
N GLN A 7 16.50 -3.60 3.83
CA GLN A 7 15.65 -2.57 3.27
C GLN A 7 15.35 -1.49 4.30
N ILE A 8 15.50 -0.23 3.90
CA ILE A 8 15.18 0.94 4.74
C ILE A 8 14.17 1.79 3.94
N PRO A 9 12.86 1.57 4.13
CA PRO A 9 11.83 2.34 3.44
C PRO A 9 11.77 3.78 3.96
N THR A 10 11.79 4.75 3.04
CA THR A 10 11.87 6.18 3.38
C THR A 10 10.56 6.95 3.18
N SER A 11 9.57 6.35 2.53
CA SER A 11 8.23 6.93 2.38
C SER A 11 7.18 6.12 3.15
N LEU A 12 6.06 6.76 3.51
CA LEU A 12 4.97 6.06 4.20
C LEU A 12 4.44 4.89 3.36
N LEU A 13 4.25 5.10 2.06
CA LEU A 13 3.86 4.04 1.12
C LEU A 13 4.82 2.86 1.17
N ALA A 14 6.13 3.11 1.16
CA ALA A 14 7.12 2.06 1.22
C ALA A 14 7.12 1.34 2.58
N GLN A 15 6.92 2.08 3.68
CA GLN A 15 6.89 1.51 5.03
C GLN A 15 5.69 0.57 5.25
N VAL A 16 4.52 0.87 4.67
CA VAL A 16 3.31 0.07 4.89
C VAL A 16 3.05 -0.98 3.81
N ASP A 17 3.63 -0.81 2.61
CA ASP A 17 3.33 -1.68 1.47
C ASP A 17 4.57 -2.24 0.79
N SER A 18 5.32 -1.46 0.02
CA SER A 18 6.32 -2.01 -0.90
C SER A 18 7.51 -2.70 -0.23
N SER A 19 7.83 -2.38 1.02
CA SER A 19 8.90 -3.05 1.79
C SER A 19 8.47 -4.39 2.39
N VAL A 20 7.17 -4.68 2.46
CA VAL A 20 6.63 -5.93 2.99
C VAL A 20 6.25 -6.85 1.84
N GLY A 21 6.92 -7.99 1.76
CA GLY A 21 6.70 -8.97 0.71
C GLY A 21 7.93 -9.19 -0.16
N VAL A 22 7.82 -10.15 -1.06
CA VAL A 22 8.95 -10.70 -1.82
C VAL A 22 9.12 -10.09 -3.22
N LYS A 23 8.21 -9.21 -3.64
CA LYS A 23 8.23 -8.66 -5.01
C LYS A 23 9.24 -7.53 -5.09
N THR A 24 10.34 -7.77 -5.80
CA THR A 24 11.28 -6.72 -6.20
C THR A 24 11.15 -6.52 -7.70
N GLY A 25 10.86 -5.30 -8.15
CA GLY A 25 10.68 -5.05 -9.57
C GLY A 25 10.88 -3.60 -9.92
N ILE A 26 11.31 -3.36 -11.16
CA ILE A 26 11.41 -2.04 -11.75
C ILE A 26 10.51 -1.93 -12.98
N ASN A 27 10.06 -0.72 -13.24
CA ASN A 27 9.28 -0.43 -14.43
C ASN A 27 10.18 -0.44 -15.68
N ALA A 28 9.64 -0.93 -16.78
CA ALA A 28 10.25 -0.86 -18.11
C ALA A 28 9.33 -0.06 -19.04
N GLN A 29 9.83 0.33 -20.22
CA GLN A 29 9.01 1.03 -21.21
C GLN A 29 7.74 0.23 -21.61
N ALA A 30 7.83 -1.09 -21.55
CA ALA A 30 6.72 -1.99 -21.90
C ALA A 30 5.68 -2.18 -20.78
N GLY A 31 5.92 -1.68 -19.54
CA GLY A 31 4.97 -1.77 -18.43
C GLY A 31 5.60 -1.76 -17.05
N LYS A 32 4.70 -1.78 -16.03
CA LYS A 32 5.06 -1.72 -14.60
C LYS A 32 5.58 -3.07 -14.11
N ASN A 33 6.64 -3.06 -13.29
CA ASN A 33 7.21 -4.22 -12.59
C ASN A 33 7.61 -5.41 -13.48
N LEU A 34 7.97 -5.18 -14.75
CA LEU A 34 8.30 -6.25 -15.69
C LEU A 34 9.68 -6.87 -15.48
N ILE A 35 10.60 -6.17 -14.83
CA ILE A 35 11.95 -6.65 -14.56
C ILE A 35 12.12 -6.76 -13.05
N GLY A 36 12.19 -7.99 -12.53
CA GLY A 36 12.28 -8.19 -11.08
C GLY A 36 12.44 -9.66 -10.70
N ALA A 37 12.46 -9.90 -9.41
CA ALA A 37 12.53 -11.23 -8.82
C ALA A 37 11.73 -11.29 -7.51
N PHE A 38 11.37 -12.50 -7.11
CA PHE A 38 10.92 -12.76 -5.75
C PHE A 38 12.15 -12.92 -4.86
N HIS A 39 12.42 -11.95 -4.01
CA HIS A 39 13.59 -11.95 -3.13
C HIS A 39 13.28 -11.24 -1.81
N GLN A 40 13.38 -11.99 -0.70
CA GLN A 40 13.10 -11.46 0.64
C GLN A 40 14.27 -10.63 1.15
N PRO A 41 14.05 -9.44 1.73
CA PRO A 41 15.06 -8.76 2.51
C PRO A 41 15.36 -9.57 3.79
N LYS A 42 16.59 -9.52 4.29
CA LYS A 42 16.93 -10.11 5.59
C LYS A 42 16.32 -9.34 6.75
N ILE A 43 16.25 -8.04 6.62
CA ILE A 43 15.68 -7.11 7.61
C ILE A 43 15.01 -5.95 6.86
N VAL A 44 13.88 -5.49 7.38
CA VAL A 44 13.28 -4.21 7.03
C VAL A 44 13.38 -3.30 8.25
N LEU A 45 14.11 -2.19 8.13
CA LEU A 45 14.26 -1.19 9.19
C LEU A 45 13.37 0.02 8.87
N THR A 46 12.31 0.20 9.62
CA THR A 46 11.35 1.30 9.45
C THR A 46 11.62 2.39 10.47
N ASP A 47 12.16 3.52 10.01
CA ASP A 47 12.34 4.73 10.81
C ASP A 47 11.25 5.74 10.45
N THR A 48 10.34 5.99 11.39
CA THR A 48 9.24 6.93 11.20
C THR A 48 9.70 8.40 11.14
N ASN A 49 10.91 8.73 11.63
CA ASN A 49 11.44 10.08 11.54
C ASN A 49 11.72 10.50 10.09
N LEU A 50 11.98 9.55 9.19
CA LEU A 50 12.18 9.83 7.77
C LEU A 50 10.92 10.44 7.11
N LEU A 51 9.74 10.18 7.68
CA LEU A 51 8.48 10.72 7.17
C LEU A 51 8.36 12.24 7.30
N ASN A 52 9.12 12.86 8.21
CA ASN A 52 9.12 14.32 8.38
C ASN A 52 9.60 15.10 7.14
N SER A 53 10.31 14.43 6.23
CA SER A 53 10.79 15.05 4.98
C SER A 53 9.79 14.92 3.82
N LEU A 54 8.70 14.18 4.00
CA LEU A 54 7.72 13.96 2.95
C LEU A 54 6.76 15.15 2.80
N SER A 55 6.36 15.40 1.57
CA SER A 55 5.24 16.31 1.29
C SER A 55 3.93 15.73 1.83
N LYS A 56 2.97 16.59 2.14
CA LYS A 56 1.63 16.16 2.55
C LYS A 56 0.97 15.24 1.51
N ARG A 57 1.25 15.46 0.23
CA ARG A 57 0.75 14.65 -0.88
C ARG A 57 1.28 13.23 -0.84
N GLU A 58 2.57 13.05 -0.53
CA GLU A 58 3.20 11.74 -0.38
C GLU A 58 2.71 11.00 0.87
N LEU A 59 2.48 11.73 1.97
CA LEU A 59 1.85 11.15 3.17
C LEU A 59 0.44 10.66 2.88
N LEU A 60 -0.39 11.45 2.18
CA LEU A 60 -1.73 11.04 1.77
C LEU A 60 -1.70 9.82 0.85
N SER A 61 -0.72 9.76 -0.07
CA SER A 61 -0.52 8.60 -0.93
C SER A 61 -0.23 7.33 -0.13
N GLY A 62 0.64 7.40 0.88
CA GLY A 62 0.88 6.26 1.78
C GLY A 62 -0.33 5.93 2.65
N TYR A 63 -1.07 6.94 3.11
CA TYR A 63 -2.27 6.76 3.93
C TYR A 63 -3.39 6.01 3.18
N ALA A 64 -3.52 6.19 1.87
CA ALA A 64 -4.48 5.45 1.06
C ALA A 64 -4.27 3.93 1.15
N GLU A 65 -3.02 3.47 1.19
CA GLU A 65 -2.70 2.05 1.39
C GLU A 65 -3.04 1.57 2.81
N ILE A 66 -2.82 2.42 3.83
CA ILE A 66 -3.23 2.09 5.20
C ILE A 66 -4.75 1.91 5.27
N VAL A 67 -5.52 2.80 4.65
CA VAL A 67 -6.99 2.71 4.56
C VAL A 67 -7.41 1.41 3.86
N LYS A 68 -6.74 1.04 2.77
CA LYS A 68 -6.98 -0.22 2.06
C LYS A 68 -6.90 -1.42 3.01
N TYR A 69 -5.89 -1.49 3.88
CA TYR A 69 -5.79 -2.59 4.85
C TYR A 69 -6.98 -2.63 5.81
N GLY A 70 -7.43 -1.50 6.32
CA GLY A 70 -8.64 -1.43 7.14
C GLY A 70 -9.88 -1.98 6.42
N LEU A 71 -10.02 -1.68 5.13
CA LEU A 71 -11.12 -2.14 4.29
C LEU A 71 -11.03 -3.63 3.94
N LEU A 72 -9.83 -4.24 3.96
CA LEU A 72 -9.61 -5.64 3.61
C LEU A 72 -10.05 -6.65 4.68
N GLY A 73 -10.59 -6.21 5.83
CA GLY A 73 -11.17 -7.13 6.79
C GLY A 73 -10.90 -6.80 8.26
N ASP A 74 -10.34 -5.63 8.57
CA ASP A 74 -10.22 -5.16 9.95
C ASP A 74 -11.08 -3.92 10.19
N ALA A 75 -12.37 -4.13 10.43
CA ALA A 75 -13.32 -3.06 10.71
C ALA A 75 -12.96 -2.24 11.97
N ASN A 76 -12.27 -2.83 12.94
CA ASN A 76 -11.81 -2.11 14.12
C ASN A 76 -10.65 -1.17 13.77
N PHE A 77 -9.72 -1.64 12.95
CA PHE A 77 -8.64 -0.83 12.44
C PHE A 77 -9.17 0.31 11.56
N PHE A 78 -10.14 0.03 10.68
CA PHE A 78 -10.77 1.07 9.86
C PHE A 78 -11.43 2.17 10.73
N LYS A 79 -12.24 1.79 11.73
CA LYS A 79 -12.86 2.74 12.67
C LYS A 79 -11.82 3.53 13.47
N TRP A 80 -10.68 2.92 13.78
CA TRP A 80 -9.59 3.59 14.45
C TRP A 80 -8.92 4.62 13.51
N LEU A 81 -8.75 4.29 12.23
CA LEU A 81 -8.22 5.21 11.21
C LEU A 81 -9.13 6.42 11.03
N GLU A 82 -10.46 6.22 10.98
CA GLU A 82 -11.42 7.32 10.88
C GLU A 82 -11.28 8.34 12.03
N LYS A 83 -10.93 7.88 13.23
CA LYS A 83 -10.77 8.74 14.41
C LYS A 83 -9.40 9.40 14.51
N ASN A 84 -8.37 8.81 13.90
CA ASN A 84 -6.98 9.21 14.10
C ASN A 84 -6.29 9.70 12.82
N TRP A 85 -7.00 9.86 11.71
CA TRP A 85 -6.41 10.22 10.42
C TRP A 85 -5.59 11.51 10.46
N SER A 86 -6.09 12.54 11.15
CA SER A 86 -5.39 13.82 11.30
C SER A 86 -4.09 13.65 12.07
N ASP A 87 -4.12 12.91 13.17
CA ASP A 87 -2.96 12.65 14.01
C ASP A 87 -1.87 11.85 13.27
N ILE A 88 -2.30 10.93 12.38
CA ILE A 88 -1.38 10.16 11.53
C ILE A 88 -0.73 11.09 10.51
N LEU A 89 -1.50 11.95 9.84
CA LEU A 89 -0.97 12.89 8.85
C LEU A 89 -0.16 14.02 9.48
N ASP A 90 -0.40 14.35 10.74
CA ASP A 90 0.42 15.25 11.55
C ASP A 90 1.66 14.56 12.16
N LEU A 91 1.90 13.30 11.77
CA LEU A 91 3.04 12.48 12.17
C LEU A 91 3.17 12.29 13.70
N LYS A 92 2.04 12.25 14.44
CA LYS A 92 2.07 11.86 15.85
C LYS A 92 2.59 10.44 15.98
N GLN A 93 3.74 10.30 16.61
CA GLN A 93 4.59 9.12 16.54
C GLN A 93 3.87 7.83 16.97
N ASP A 94 3.10 7.87 18.06
CA ASP A 94 2.34 6.71 18.55
C ASP A 94 1.29 6.24 17.53
N LYS A 95 0.63 7.18 16.83
CA LYS A 95 -0.40 6.89 15.82
C LYS A 95 0.22 6.34 14.54
N VAL A 96 1.31 6.96 14.09
CA VAL A 96 2.04 6.52 12.89
C VAL A 96 2.62 5.13 13.08
N ILE A 97 3.28 4.88 14.21
CA ILE A 97 3.86 3.56 14.52
C ILE A 97 2.76 2.49 14.54
N TYR A 98 1.64 2.76 15.20
CA TYR A 98 0.53 1.79 15.24
C TYR A 98 -0.04 1.52 13.84
N ALA A 99 -0.29 2.55 13.03
CA ALA A 99 -0.82 2.41 11.68
C ALA A 99 0.12 1.59 10.78
N ILE A 100 1.43 1.89 10.81
CA ILE A 100 2.45 1.15 10.05
C ILE A 100 2.51 -0.30 10.51
N LYS A 101 2.64 -0.53 11.82
CA LYS A 101 2.73 -1.86 12.40
C LYS A 101 1.55 -2.72 11.98
N ARG A 102 0.31 -2.22 12.17
CA ARG A 102 -0.89 -2.98 11.84
C ARG A 102 -1.00 -3.29 10.36
N SER A 103 -0.67 -2.33 9.48
CA SER A 103 -0.63 -2.54 8.04
C SER A 103 0.37 -3.63 7.64
N CYS A 104 1.58 -3.59 8.21
CA CYS A 104 2.61 -4.59 7.95
C CYS A 104 2.20 -5.99 8.44
N GLU A 105 1.59 -6.09 9.63
CA GLU A 105 1.07 -7.36 10.17
C GLU A 105 0.03 -7.96 9.22
N MET A 106 -0.99 -7.18 8.84
CA MET A 106 -2.05 -7.64 7.93
C MET A 106 -1.48 -8.08 6.58
N LYS A 107 -0.55 -7.31 6.01
CA LYS A 107 0.10 -7.71 4.76
C LYS A 107 0.90 -8.99 4.91
N ALA A 108 1.68 -9.11 5.98
CA ALA A 108 2.48 -10.29 6.24
C ALA A 108 1.61 -11.55 6.40
N GLU A 109 0.49 -11.45 7.12
CA GLU A 109 -0.49 -12.53 7.27
C GLU A 109 -1.05 -12.99 5.92
N ILE A 110 -1.45 -12.05 5.05
CA ILE A 110 -1.98 -12.34 3.71
C ILE A 110 -0.91 -12.96 2.82
N VAL A 111 0.31 -12.40 2.82
CA VAL A 111 1.43 -12.93 2.01
C VAL A 111 1.85 -14.31 2.47
N ALA A 112 1.89 -14.57 3.78
CA ALA A 112 2.23 -15.88 4.32
C ALA A 112 1.20 -16.96 3.98
N SER A 113 -0.09 -16.57 3.87
CA SER A 113 -1.17 -17.50 3.49
C SER A 113 -1.18 -17.81 1.99
N ASP A 114 -0.60 -16.97 1.14
CA ASP A 114 -0.62 -17.11 -0.32
C ASP A 114 0.61 -16.46 -0.97
N GLU A 115 1.76 -17.11 -0.89
CA GLU A 115 3.03 -16.59 -1.46
C GLU A 115 2.97 -16.38 -2.97
N THR A 116 2.19 -17.21 -3.68
CA THR A 116 2.16 -17.26 -5.16
C THR A 116 1.03 -16.45 -5.79
N GLU A 117 0.22 -15.75 -4.98
CA GLU A 117 -0.88 -14.88 -5.44
C GLU A 117 -1.93 -15.61 -6.30
N LYS A 118 -2.31 -16.81 -5.86
CA LYS A 118 -3.35 -17.61 -6.54
C LYS A 118 -4.72 -17.57 -5.83
N GLY A 119 -4.82 -16.89 -4.71
CA GLY A 119 -6.02 -16.85 -3.88
C GLY A 119 -6.15 -15.57 -3.08
N MET A 120 -6.06 -15.67 -1.75
CA MET A 120 -6.34 -14.54 -0.82
C MET A 120 -5.47 -13.31 -1.05
N ARG A 121 -4.24 -13.46 -1.54
CA ARG A 121 -3.35 -12.33 -1.83
C ARG A 121 -3.91 -11.41 -2.93
N ALA A 122 -4.78 -11.90 -3.80
CA ALA A 122 -5.46 -11.07 -4.78
C ALA A 122 -6.30 -9.94 -4.14
N SER A 123 -6.75 -10.13 -2.89
CA SER A 123 -7.48 -9.08 -2.14
C SER A 123 -6.64 -7.83 -1.90
N LEU A 124 -5.31 -7.94 -1.83
CA LEU A 124 -4.41 -6.79 -1.74
C LEU A 124 -4.55 -5.82 -2.93
N ASN A 125 -5.14 -6.28 -4.04
CA ASN A 125 -5.42 -5.48 -5.22
C ASN A 125 -6.79 -4.79 -5.18
N LEU A 126 -7.45 -4.68 -4.02
CA LEU A 126 -8.68 -3.91 -3.87
C LEU A 126 -8.45 -2.47 -4.38
N GLY A 127 -9.30 -2.02 -5.31
CA GLY A 127 -9.15 -0.72 -5.98
C GLY A 127 -8.08 -0.65 -7.08
N HIS A 128 -7.14 -1.60 -7.13
CA HIS A 128 -5.98 -1.54 -8.03
C HIS A 128 -6.32 -1.70 -9.51
N THR A 129 -7.42 -2.37 -9.87
CA THR A 129 -7.86 -2.46 -11.26
C THR A 129 -8.09 -1.05 -11.85
N PHE A 130 -8.80 -0.20 -11.10
CA PHE A 130 -9.02 1.19 -11.52
C PHE A 130 -7.76 2.04 -11.36
N ALA A 131 -7.02 1.85 -10.26
CA ALA A 131 -5.79 2.59 -10.02
C ALA A 131 -4.76 2.40 -11.14
N HIS A 132 -4.53 1.18 -11.58
CA HIS A 132 -3.62 0.88 -12.69
C HIS A 132 -4.09 1.49 -14.02
N ALA A 133 -5.41 1.57 -14.25
CA ALA A 133 -5.95 2.26 -15.42
C ALA A 133 -5.64 3.77 -15.38
N PHE A 134 -5.80 4.42 -14.21
CA PHE A 134 -5.43 5.82 -14.03
C PHE A 134 -3.94 6.06 -14.20
N GLU A 135 -3.09 5.22 -13.60
CA GLU A 135 -1.64 5.29 -13.77
C GLU A 135 -1.22 5.12 -15.24
N ALA A 136 -1.89 4.22 -15.98
CA ALA A 136 -1.62 4.01 -17.41
C ALA A 136 -2.01 5.23 -18.24
N ILE A 137 -3.15 5.85 -17.98
CA ILE A 137 -3.60 7.09 -18.63
C ILE A 137 -2.60 8.22 -18.33
N ALA A 138 -2.12 8.33 -17.10
CA ALA A 138 -1.09 9.28 -16.68
C ALA A 138 0.32 8.90 -17.17
N LYS A 139 0.47 7.81 -17.94
CA LYS A 139 1.75 7.36 -18.54
C LYS A 139 2.88 7.18 -17.53
N TYR A 140 2.55 6.92 -16.27
CA TYR A 140 3.53 6.74 -15.17
C TYR A 140 4.53 7.90 -15.06
N ASN A 141 4.11 9.13 -15.40
CA ASN A 141 4.98 10.31 -15.48
C ASN A 141 5.22 11.00 -14.12
N GLY A 142 4.67 10.47 -13.02
CA GLY A 142 4.79 11.01 -11.68
C GLY A 142 3.78 12.13 -11.35
N GLU A 143 2.95 12.56 -12.29
CA GLU A 143 1.88 13.53 -12.02
C GLU A 143 0.78 12.97 -11.11
N LEU A 144 0.50 11.67 -11.24
CA LEU A 144 -0.41 10.93 -10.38
C LEU A 144 0.39 9.98 -9.47
N LEU A 145 0.32 10.18 -8.17
CA LEU A 145 0.94 9.26 -7.21
C LEU A 145 0.12 7.97 -7.10
N HIS A 146 0.82 6.85 -6.84
CA HIS A 146 0.20 5.54 -6.73
C HIS A 146 -0.99 5.52 -5.73
N GLY A 147 -0.79 6.04 -4.53
CA GLY A 147 -1.85 6.06 -3.52
C GLY A 147 -3.03 6.97 -3.86
N GLU A 148 -2.81 8.03 -4.66
CA GLU A 148 -3.92 8.84 -5.17
C GLU A 148 -4.79 8.02 -6.14
N ALA A 149 -4.14 7.26 -7.03
CA ALA A 149 -4.83 6.35 -7.93
C ALA A 149 -5.57 5.25 -7.15
N VAL A 150 -4.94 4.70 -6.10
CA VAL A 150 -5.55 3.67 -5.24
C VAL A 150 -6.75 4.23 -4.48
N ALA A 151 -6.65 5.43 -3.90
CA ALA A 151 -7.77 6.07 -3.20
C ALA A 151 -9.00 6.26 -4.12
N ALA A 152 -8.78 6.79 -5.33
CA ALA A 152 -9.85 6.91 -6.33
C ALA A 152 -10.38 5.53 -6.75
N GLY A 153 -9.50 4.57 -6.94
CA GLY A 153 -9.84 3.20 -7.32
C GLY A 153 -10.65 2.45 -6.26
N LEU A 154 -10.37 2.69 -4.98
CA LEU A 154 -11.17 2.16 -3.87
C LEU A 154 -12.61 2.68 -3.93
N GLY A 155 -12.79 4.00 -4.09
CA GLY A 155 -14.12 4.59 -4.25
C GLY A 155 -14.91 3.93 -5.40
N LEU A 156 -14.31 3.85 -6.58
CA LEU A 156 -14.95 3.23 -7.75
C LEU A 156 -15.23 1.73 -7.56
N ALA A 157 -14.36 1.00 -6.85
CA ALA A 157 -14.60 -0.42 -6.56
C ALA A 157 -15.83 -0.61 -5.66
N PHE A 158 -16.02 0.25 -4.66
CA PHE A 158 -17.20 0.21 -3.79
C PHE A 158 -18.47 0.68 -4.53
N ASP A 159 -18.42 1.74 -5.33
CA ASP A 159 -19.53 2.18 -6.15
C ASP A 159 -19.99 1.10 -7.13
N LEU A 160 -19.04 0.41 -7.77
CA LEU A 160 -19.35 -0.72 -8.65
C LEU A 160 -19.97 -1.89 -7.86
N SER A 161 -19.43 -2.21 -6.70
CA SER A 161 -19.95 -3.28 -5.84
C SER A 161 -21.38 -2.96 -5.39
N TYR A 162 -21.66 -1.73 -4.98
CA TYR A 162 -23.00 -1.27 -4.64
C TYR A 162 -23.95 -1.37 -5.83
N THR A 163 -23.54 -0.87 -7.00
CA THR A 163 -24.34 -0.94 -8.24
C THR A 163 -24.65 -2.38 -8.65
N LYS A 164 -23.72 -3.29 -8.40
CA LYS A 164 -23.90 -4.72 -8.67
C LYS A 164 -24.57 -5.49 -7.52
N GLN A 165 -25.03 -4.80 -6.47
CA GLN A 165 -25.67 -5.38 -5.29
C GLN A 165 -24.82 -6.45 -4.58
N LEU A 166 -23.48 -6.26 -4.58
CA LEU A 166 -22.53 -7.12 -3.91
C LEU A 166 -22.24 -6.65 -2.48
N CYS A 167 -22.59 -5.41 -2.16
CA CYS A 167 -22.55 -4.82 -0.82
C CYS A 167 -23.73 -3.85 -0.63
N SER A 168 -24.00 -3.52 0.65
CA SER A 168 -25.06 -2.57 1.06
C SER A 168 -24.46 -1.20 1.36
#